data_0a6815294b155b3bf7f7caab826c85c7
#
_entry.id   0a6815294b155b3bf7f7caab826c85c7
#
_cell.length_a   1.000
_cell.length_b   1.000
_cell.length_c   1.000
_cell.angle_alpha   90.00
_cell.angle_beta   90.00
_cell.angle_gamma   90.00
#
_symmetry.space_group_name_H-M   'P 1'
#
loop_
_entity.id
_entity.type
_entity.pdbx_description
1 polymer ?
#
loop_
_entity_poly.entity_id
_entity_poly.type
_entity_poly.pdbx_seq_one_letter_code
_entity_poly.pdbx_strand_id
1 'polypeptide(L)'
;MNRTSFLAVLSLTLGHLVTDLQAGALPIVLPHLKELFNLTYAQMATIVLTQNVTSSVIQPVFGYITDKKSKPNLLPFCAALAGAGFAAIGWATSYAMILMTVIIIGVSSATYHPQASKTVNFLSAEDSKAKNMGLFSLGGKAGMAVGSMMMTFLLALEGGLHNTMYFVLPGLLVFGMMMHYMPEYKRVNIEHSLKQAVSKVKKQNAKLSYFGLFLLVFFIFLRSPVHPGLSAYLPLFFMRCRECEPLFT
;
A
#
# COMPACT_ATOMS: atom_id res chain seq x y z
N MET A 1 3.25 24.69 -9.24
CA MET A 1 3.08 24.12 -7.87
C MET A 1 4.04 24.83 -6.94
N ASN A 2 3.59 25.34 -5.80
CA ASN A 2 4.47 25.98 -4.83
C ASN A 2 5.26 24.90 -4.02
N ARG A 3 6.33 25.33 -3.32
CA ARG A 3 7.23 24.45 -2.56
C ARG A 3 6.48 23.64 -1.49
N THR A 4 5.53 24.26 -0.80
CA THR A 4 4.73 23.61 0.26
C THR A 4 3.87 22.46 -0.29
N SER A 5 3.19 22.67 -1.43
CA SER A 5 2.39 21.62 -2.08
C SER A 5 3.25 20.46 -2.57
N PHE A 6 4.47 20.72 -3.05
CA PHE A 6 5.40 19.66 -3.45
C PHE A 6 5.85 18.81 -2.25
N LEU A 7 6.21 19.44 -1.14
CA LEU A 7 6.60 18.73 0.08
C LEU A 7 5.42 17.94 0.69
N ALA A 8 4.19 18.47 0.56
CA ALA A 8 2.98 17.75 0.93
C ALA A 8 2.75 16.49 0.05
N VAL A 9 3.00 16.57 -1.26
CA VAL A 9 2.98 15.39 -2.15
C VAL A 9 4.07 14.40 -1.77
N LEU A 10 5.28 14.88 -1.47
CA LEU A 10 6.39 14.01 -1.07
C LEU A 10 6.07 13.27 0.24
N SER A 11 5.44 13.93 1.21
CA SER A 11 5.04 13.30 2.47
C SER A 11 3.98 12.21 2.26
N LEU A 12 3.04 12.40 1.32
CA LEU A 12 2.09 11.35 0.93
C LEU A 12 2.79 10.20 0.18
N THR A 13 3.80 10.50 -0.63
CA THR A 13 4.62 9.48 -1.30
C THR A 13 5.39 8.62 -0.30
N LEU A 14 6.00 9.24 0.72
CA LEU A 14 6.67 8.53 1.81
C LEU A 14 5.67 7.75 2.66
N GLY A 15 4.46 8.28 2.87
CA GLY A 15 3.37 7.54 3.49
C GLY A 15 2.97 6.29 2.70
N HIS A 16 2.94 6.38 1.37
CA HIS A 16 2.69 5.23 0.49
C HIS A 16 3.81 4.19 0.61
N LEU A 17 5.07 4.65 0.59
CA LEU A 17 6.24 3.79 0.81
C LEU A 17 6.10 3.03 2.14
N VAL A 18 5.83 3.74 3.23
CA VAL A 18 5.72 3.15 4.58
C VAL A 18 4.52 2.21 4.68
N THR A 19 3.39 2.55 4.07
CA THR A 19 2.19 1.69 4.07
C THR A 19 2.42 0.39 3.30
N ASP A 20 3.29 0.40 2.27
CA ASP A 20 3.58 -0.78 1.44
C ASP A 20 4.84 -1.55 1.87
N LEU A 21 5.62 -1.05 2.86
CA LEU A 21 6.73 -1.80 3.47
C LEU A 21 6.30 -3.22 3.89
N GLN A 22 5.11 -3.31 4.50
CA GLN A 22 4.59 -4.58 5.05
C GLN A 22 4.25 -5.59 3.95
N ALA A 23 3.81 -5.11 2.78
CA ALA A 23 3.50 -5.99 1.65
C ALA A 23 4.76 -6.69 1.10
N GLY A 24 5.91 -5.99 1.16
CA GLY A 24 7.21 -6.57 0.81
C GLY A 24 7.81 -7.42 1.93
N ALA A 25 7.60 -7.05 3.19
CA ALA A 25 8.18 -7.72 4.35
C ALA A 25 7.46 -9.02 4.73
N LEU A 26 6.14 -9.10 4.54
CA LEU A 26 5.35 -10.28 4.95
C LEU A 26 5.84 -11.60 4.34
N PRO A 27 6.14 -11.70 3.04
CA PRO A 27 6.66 -12.95 2.47
C PRO A 27 7.97 -13.43 3.13
N ILE A 28 8.81 -12.49 3.59
CA ILE A 28 10.09 -12.78 4.23
C ILE A 28 9.90 -13.36 5.64
N VAL A 29 8.84 -12.95 6.34
CA VAL A 29 8.52 -13.42 7.69
C VAL A 29 7.83 -14.78 7.69
N LEU A 30 7.12 -15.15 6.62
CA LEU A 30 6.32 -16.39 6.56
C LEU A 30 7.08 -17.68 6.90
N PRO A 31 8.30 -17.94 6.41
CA PRO A 31 9.05 -19.13 6.78
C PRO A 31 9.30 -19.22 8.28
N HIS A 32 9.66 -18.11 8.93
CA HIS A 32 9.91 -18.06 10.38
C HIS A 32 8.63 -18.27 11.18
N LEU A 33 7.50 -17.73 10.72
CA LEU A 33 6.19 -18.00 11.34
C LEU A 33 5.79 -19.46 11.16
N LYS A 34 6.11 -20.06 10.00
CA LYS A 34 5.86 -21.48 9.76
C LYS A 34 6.57 -22.36 10.77
N GLU A 35 7.83 -22.12 11.00
CA GLU A 35 8.64 -22.87 11.95
C GLU A 35 8.16 -22.67 13.39
N LEU A 36 7.94 -21.40 13.80
CA LEU A 36 7.56 -21.06 15.17
C LEU A 36 6.19 -21.61 15.58
N PHE A 37 5.21 -21.59 14.66
CA PHE A 37 3.83 -22.02 14.93
C PHE A 37 3.46 -23.35 14.29
N ASN A 38 4.40 -24.08 13.67
CA ASN A 38 4.18 -25.31 12.93
C ASN A 38 3.05 -25.18 11.89
N LEU A 39 3.06 -24.07 11.14
CA LEU A 39 2.00 -23.76 10.17
C LEU A 39 2.08 -24.66 8.94
N THR A 40 0.93 -25.06 8.44
CA THR A 40 0.80 -25.69 7.12
C THR A 40 0.98 -24.65 6.01
N TYR A 41 1.29 -25.08 4.79
CA TYR A 41 1.34 -24.20 3.62
C TYR A 41 -0.01 -23.52 3.35
N ALA A 42 -1.13 -24.20 3.62
CA ALA A 42 -2.46 -23.61 3.52
C ALA A 42 -2.67 -22.46 4.51
N GLN A 43 -2.19 -22.59 5.73
CA GLN A 43 -2.26 -21.52 6.73
C GLN A 43 -1.38 -20.31 6.34
N MET A 44 -0.18 -20.53 5.81
CA MET A 44 0.65 -19.44 5.28
C MET A 44 -0.02 -18.72 4.11
N ALA A 45 -0.59 -19.48 3.17
CA ALA A 45 -1.35 -18.90 2.07
C ALA A 45 -2.57 -18.10 2.58
N THR A 46 -3.24 -18.57 3.64
CA THR A 46 -4.35 -17.86 4.28
C THR A 46 -3.91 -16.53 4.90
N ILE A 47 -2.72 -16.44 5.51
CA ILE A 47 -2.18 -15.17 6.03
C ILE A 47 -2.08 -14.13 4.90
N VAL A 48 -1.43 -14.51 3.77
CA VAL A 48 -1.26 -13.63 2.61
C VAL A 48 -2.61 -13.28 1.98
N LEU A 49 -3.48 -14.27 1.83
CA LEU A 49 -4.82 -14.08 1.28
C LEU A 49 -5.64 -13.11 2.15
N THR A 50 -5.60 -13.27 3.47
CA THR A 50 -6.30 -12.41 4.41
C THR A 50 -5.86 -10.95 4.27
N GLN A 51 -4.56 -10.68 4.20
CA GLN A 51 -4.05 -9.33 3.96
C GLN A 51 -4.56 -8.76 2.63
N ASN A 52 -4.41 -9.52 1.54
CA ASN A 52 -4.78 -9.08 0.20
C ASN A 52 -6.28 -8.87 0.05
N VAL A 53 -7.10 -9.80 0.56
CA VAL A 53 -8.58 -9.68 0.52
C VAL A 53 -9.03 -8.47 1.35
N THR A 54 -8.49 -8.32 2.56
CA THR A 54 -8.84 -7.18 3.43
C THR A 54 -8.49 -5.87 2.76
N SER A 55 -7.30 -5.74 2.18
CA SER A 55 -6.92 -4.51 1.48
C SER A 55 -7.78 -4.27 0.23
N SER A 56 -8.00 -5.30 -0.60
CA SER A 56 -8.67 -5.15 -1.90
C SER A 56 -10.18 -4.97 -1.78
N VAL A 57 -10.85 -5.72 -0.88
CA VAL A 57 -12.32 -5.68 -0.72
C VAL A 57 -12.76 -4.43 0.03
N ILE A 58 -11.98 -4.01 1.02
CA ILE A 58 -12.29 -2.82 1.83
C ILE A 58 -11.97 -1.52 1.08
N GLN A 59 -10.98 -1.53 0.18
CA GLN A 59 -10.53 -0.34 -0.56
C GLN A 59 -11.66 0.39 -1.34
N PRO A 60 -12.53 -0.28 -2.12
CA PRO A 60 -13.67 0.37 -2.78
C PRO A 60 -14.65 1.00 -1.80
N VAL A 61 -14.86 0.37 -0.64
CA VAL A 61 -15.75 0.89 0.41
C VAL A 61 -15.21 2.21 0.97
N PHE A 62 -13.92 2.24 1.32
CA PHE A 62 -13.27 3.48 1.76
C PHE A 62 -13.17 4.50 0.65
N GLY A 63 -12.94 4.10 -0.61
CA GLY A 63 -13.01 4.98 -1.77
C GLY A 63 -14.35 5.70 -1.84
N TYR A 64 -15.44 4.96 -1.77
CA TYR A 64 -16.79 5.53 -1.80
C TYR A 64 -17.07 6.48 -0.60
N ILE A 65 -16.66 6.10 0.61
CA ILE A 65 -16.82 6.93 1.81
C ILE A 65 -16.04 8.25 1.66
N THR A 66 -14.79 8.17 1.22
CA THR A 66 -13.92 9.34 1.07
C THR A 66 -14.31 10.22 -0.11
N ASP A 67 -14.99 9.67 -1.13
CA ASP A 67 -15.56 10.45 -2.24
C ASP A 67 -16.75 11.30 -1.79
N LYS A 68 -17.57 10.76 -0.89
CA LYS A 68 -18.68 11.52 -0.30
C LYS A 68 -18.19 12.55 0.72
N LYS A 69 -17.25 12.16 1.59
CA LYS A 69 -16.71 13.01 2.65
C LYS A 69 -15.22 12.71 2.81
N SER A 70 -14.39 13.58 2.26
CA SER A 70 -12.93 13.46 2.41
C SER A 70 -12.52 13.48 3.88
N LYS A 71 -11.64 12.56 4.26
CA LYS A 71 -11.14 12.38 5.63
C LYS A 71 -9.61 12.37 5.67
N PRO A 72 -8.93 13.47 5.32
CA PRO A 72 -7.47 13.51 5.27
C PRO A 72 -6.82 13.21 6.62
N ASN A 73 -7.53 13.41 7.73
CA ASN A 73 -7.04 13.06 9.08
C ASN A 73 -6.70 11.58 9.25
N LEU A 74 -7.29 10.68 8.45
CA LEU A 74 -7.01 9.25 8.54
C LEU A 74 -5.62 8.88 8.00
N LEU A 75 -5.06 9.68 7.08
CA LEU A 75 -3.80 9.38 6.40
C LEU A 75 -2.63 9.09 7.34
N PRO A 76 -2.29 9.99 8.30
CA PRO A 76 -1.17 9.71 9.20
C PRO A 76 -1.44 8.49 10.09
N PHE A 77 -2.67 8.32 10.58
CA PHE A 77 -3.02 7.18 11.41
C PHE A 77 -2.90 5.85 10.67
N CYS A 78 -3.27 5.81 9.38
CA CYS A 78 -3.09 4.61 8.57
C CYS A 78 -1.61 4.24 8.42
N ALA A 79 -0.71 5.20 8.17
CA ALA A 79 0.71 4.92 8.06
C ALA A 79 1.30 4.38 9.38
N ALA A 80 0.94 4.99 10.52
CA ALA A 80 1.36 4.52 11.84
C ALA A 80 0.79 3.13 12.17
N LEU A 81 -0.50 2.92 11.87
CA LEU A 81 -1.20 1.66 12.18
C LEU A 81 -0.67 0.51 11.31
N ALA A 82 -0.28 0.76 10.07
CA ALA A 82 0.36 -0.23 9.22
C ALA A 82 1.69 -0.71 9.83
N GLY A 83 2.55 0.22 10.26
CA GLY A 83 3.81 -0.10 10.92
C GLY A 83 3.60 -0.83 12.26
N ALA A 84 2.67 -0.36 13.09
CA ALA A 84 2.35 -0.99 14.38
C ALA A 84 1.74 -2.39 14.21
N GLY A 85 0.85 -2.57 13.20
CA GLY A 85 0.29 -3.87 12.87
C GLY A 85 1.35 -4.88 12.46
N PHE A 86 2.33 -4.46 11.65
CA PHE A 86 3.42 -5.36 11.26
C PHE A 86 4.37 -5.65 12.43
N ALA A 87 4.67 -4.65 13.25
CA ALA A 87 5.46 -4.84 14.46
C ALA A 87 4.85 -5.90 15.39
N ALA A 88 3.53 -5.91 15.52
CA ALA A 88 2.81 -6.86 16.38
C ALA A 88 2.93 -8.33 15.90
N ILE A 89 3.33 -8.59 14.66
CA ILE A 89 3.54 -9.96 14.15
C ILE A 89 4.63 -10.68 14.95
N GLY A 90 5.74 -9.99 15.28
CA GLY A 90 6.84 -10.59 16.04
C GLY A 90 6.53 -10.89 17.50
N TRP A 91 5.40 -10.39 17.99
CA TRP A 91 4.90 -10.62 19.36
C TRP A 91 3.64 -11.49 19.37
N ALA A 92 3.25 -12.03 18.22
CA ALA A 92 2.10 -12.91 18.11
C ALA A 92 2.36 -14.19 18.94
N THR A 93 1.35 -14.62 19.70
CA THR A 93 1.38 -15.85 20.49
C THR A 93 0.50 -16.95 19.90
N SER A 94 -0.23 -16.64 18.83
CA SER A 94 -1.12 -17.59 18.18
C SER A 94 -1.34 -17.24 16.70
N TYR A 95 -1.74 -18.23 15.92
CA TYR A 95 -2.13 -18.05 14.52
C TYR A 95 -3.27 -17.02 14.36
N ALA A 96 -4.25 -17.04 15.27
CA ALA A 96 -5.34 -16.06 15.26
C ALA A 96 -4.83 -14.62 15.43
N MET A 97 -3.84 -14.42 16.29
CA MET A 97 -3.23 -13.09 16.48
C MET A 97 -2.49 -12.63 15.20
N ILE A 98 -1.81 -13.53 14.49
CA ILE A 98 -1.19 -13.23 13.20
C ILE A 98 -2.26 -12.78 12.18
N LEU A 99 -3.38 -13.49 12.09
CA LEU A 99 -4.49 -13.10 11.20
C LEU A 99 -5.06 -11.72 11.56
N MET A 100 -5.23 -11.42 12.85
CA MET A 100 -5.68 -10.10 13.29
C MET A 100 -4.70 -8.98 12.90
N THR A 101 -3.40 -9.21 13.03
CA THR A 101 -2.39 -8.20 12.63
C THR A 101 -2.42 -7.93 11.14
N VAL A 102 -2.52 -8.96 10.28
CA VAL A 102 -2.58 -8.76 8.83
C VAL A 102 -3.90 -8.14 8.38
N ILE A 103 -5.01 -8.35 9.10
CA ILE A 103 -6.27 -7.62 8.89
C ILE A 103 -6.07 -6.12 9.19
N ILE A 104 -5.43 -5.77 10.30
CA ILE A 104 -5.12 -4.38 10.66
C ILE A 104 -4.27 -3.72 9.57
N ILE A 105 -3.23 -4.40 9.07
CA ILE A 105 -2.39 -3.93 7.97
C ILE A 105 -3.24 -3.73 6.70
N GLY A 106 -4.08 -4.70 6.34
CA GLY A 106 -4.94 -4.65 5.17
C GLY A 106 -5.93 -3.47 5.23
N VAL A 107 -6.60 -3.25 6.37
CA VAL A 107 -7.51 -2.11 6.60
C VAL A 107 -6.77 -0.77 6.49
N SER A 108 -5.57 -0.69 7.06
CA SER A 108 -4.74 0.51 6.98
C SER A 108 -4.40 0.86 5.53
N SER A 109 -3.96 -0.12 4.75
CA SER A 109 -3.64 0.01 3.33
C SER A 109 -4.89 0.38 2.52
N ALA A 110 -6.01 -0.34 2.72
CA ALA A 110 -7.28 -0.08 2.04
C ALA A 110 -7.82 1.33 2.27
N THR A 111 -7.57 1.91 3.44
CA THR A 111 -8.00 3.26 3.80
C THR A 111 -7.04 4.31 3.24
N TYR A 112 -5.74 4.03 3.30
CA TYR A 112 -4.70 4.96 2.88
C TYR A 112 -4.74 5.27 1.39
N HIS A 113 -4.72 4.25 0.54
CA HIS A 113 -4.53 4.40 -0.91
C HIS A 113 -5.56 5.32 -1.59
N PRO A 114 -6.88 5.15 -1.44
CA PRO A 114 -7.85 6.01 -2.12
C PRO A 114 -7.79 7.46 -1.61
N GLN A 115 -7.65 7.66 -0.31
CA GLN A 115 -7.60 9.01 0.26
C GLN A 115 -6.30 9.73 -0.10
N ALA A 116 -5.15 9.03 -0.09
CA ALA A 116 -3.86 9.61 -0.42
C ALA A 116 -3.77 9.97 -1.91
N SER A 117 -4.13 9.05 -2.82
CA SER A 117 -4.12 9.31 -4.26
C SER A 117 -5.01 10.48 -4.64
N LYS A 118 -6.21 10.58 -4.02
CA LYS A 118 -7.11 11.71 -4.17
C LYS A 118 -6.46 13.02 -3.71
N THR A 119 -5.83 13.03 -2.55
CA THR A 119 -5.18 14.23 -2.01
C THR A 119 -3.97 14.63 -2.85
N VAL A 120 -3.16 13.70 -3.35
CA VAL A 120 -2.07 13.97 -4.32
C VAL A 120 -2.61 14.62 -5.59
N ASN A 121 -3.71 14.08 -6.13
CA ASN A 121 -4.36 14.65 -7.31
C ASN A 121 -4.81 16.11 -7.07
N PHE A 122 -5.35 16.41 -5.89
CA PHE A 122 -5.81 17.75 -5.53
C PHE A 122 -4.67 18.75 -5.24
N LEU A 123 -3.55 18.27 -4.72
CA LEU A 123 -2.34 19.09 -4.50
C LEU A 123 -1.62 19.43 -5.81
N SER A 124 -1.86 18.66 -6.86
CA SER A 124 -1.14 18.75 -8.13
C SER A 124 -1.81 19.74 -9.08
N ALA A 125 -1.01 20.62 -9.69
CA ALA A 125 -1.46 21.42 -10.83
C ALA A 125 -1.67 20.50 -12.06
N GLU A 126 -2.51 20.92 -13.01
CA GLU A 126 -2.89 20.09 -14.18
C GLU A 126 -1.69 19.59 -14.98
N ASP A 127 -0.68 20.45 -15.17
CA ASP A 127 0.57 20.15 -15.90
C ASP A 127 1.50 19.17 -15.17
N SER A 128 1.35 19.03 -13.85
CA SER A 128 2.21 18.19 -13.02
C SER A 128 1.50 16.98 -12.41
N LYS A 129 0.21 16.78 -12.67
CA LYS A 129 -0.59 15.66 -12.13
C LYS A 129 0.01 14.30 -12.45
N ALA A 130 0.33 14.04 -13.72
CA ALA A 130 0.88 12.76 -14.15
C ALA A 130 2.22 12.47 -13.46
N LYS A 131 3.11 13.47 -13.36
CA LYS A 131 4.41 13.37 -12.68
C LYS A 131 4.23 13.05 -11.19
N ASN A 132 3.36 13.76 -10.49
CA ASN A 132 3.15 13.60 -9.06
C ASN A 132 2.46 12.27 -8.74
N MET A 133 1.51 11.83 -9.56
CA MET A 133 0.91 10.50 -9.43
C MET A 133 1.91 9.38 -9.73
N GLY A 134 2.81 9.59 -10.69
CA GLY A 134 3.93 8.69 -10.95
C GLY A 134 4.88 8.58 -9.76
N LEU A 135 5.26 9.72 -9.16
CA LEU A 135 6.07 9.77 -7.94
C LEU A 135 5.38 9.04 -6.77
N PHE A 136 4.08 9.29 -6.58
CA PHE A 136 3.29 8.61 -5.56
C PHE A 136 3.27 7.08 -5.77
N SER A 137 3.07 6.62 -7.01
CA SER A 137 3.10 5.19 -7.35
C SER A 137 4.48 4.56 -7.16
N LEU A 138 5.55 5.31 -7.47
CA LEU A 138 6.92 4.89 -7.21
C LEU A 138 7.16 4.67 -5.71
N GLY A 139 6.58 5.53 -4.85
CA GLY A 139 6.66 5.36 -3.40
C GLY A 139 6.20 3.98 -2.93
N GLY A 140 5.02 3.52 -3.39
CA GLY A 140 4.52 2.18 -3.03
C GLY A 140 5.43 1.05 -3.52
N LYS A 141 5.88 1.11 -4.79
CA LYS A 141 6.79 0.09 -5.34
C LYS A 141 8.14 0.06 -4.62
N ALA A 142 8.70 1.23 -4.32
CA ALA A 142 9.91 1.34 -3.51
C ALA A 142 9.68 0.80 -2.09
N GLY A 143 8.51 1.06 -1.50
CA GLY A 143 8.12 0.53 -0.20
C GLY A 143 8.17 -0.99 -0.14
N MET A 144 7.58 -1.67 -1.13
CA MET A 144 7.63 -3.14 -1.21
C MET A 144 9.07 -3.65 -1.29
N ALA A 145 9.93 -3.05 -2.12
CA ALA A 145 11.32 -3.45 -2.27
C ALA A 145 12.13 -3.19 -0.98
N VAL A 146 11.99 -1.99 -0.41
CA VAL A 146 12.66 -1.62 0.85
C VAL A 146 12.19 -2.48 2.01
N GLY A 147 10.89 -2.82 2.07
CA GLY A 147 10.31 -3.68 3.09
C GLY A 147 10.92 -5.08 3.09
N SER A 148 11.08 -5.69 1.91
CA SER A 148 11.75 -6.99 1.77
C SER A 148 13.19 -6.92 2.25
N MET A 149 13.96 -5.93 1.79
CA MET A 149 15.36 -5.74 2.17
C MET A 149 15.50 -5.48 3.67
N MET A 150 14.69 -4.58 4.22
CA MET A 150 14.69 -4.22 5.64
C MET A 150 14.38 -5.44 6.50
N MET A 151 13.35 -6.24 6.15
CA MET A 151 13.00 -7.40 6.93
C MET A 151 14.07 -8.51 6.85
N THR A 152 14.65 -8.74 5.68
CA THR A 152 15.76 -9.68 5.52
C THR A 152 16.95 -9.29 6.42
N PHE A 153 17.30 -8.00 6.44
CA PHE A 153 18.36 -7.51 7.32
C PHE A 153 18.00 -7.65 8.80
N LEU A 154 16.79 -7.29 9.20
CA LEU A 154 16.33 -7.35 10.59
C LEU A 154 16.28 -8.78 11.12
N LEU A 155 15.91 -9.77 10.30
CA LEU A 155 15.91 -11.18 10.70
C LEU A 155 17.31 -11.75 10.89
N ALA A 156 18.32 -11.18 10.23
CA ALA A 156 19.72 -11.57 10.41
C ALA A 156 20.35 -11.02 11.70
N LEU A 157 19.72 -10.05 12.34
CA LEU A 157 20.15 -9.51 13.64
C LEU A 157 19.68 -10.39 14.80
N GLU A 158 20.38 -10.31 15.94
CA GLU A 158 19.92 -10.88 17.18
C GLU A 158 18.50 -10.38 17.53
N GLY A 159 17.61 -11.28 17.95
CA GLY A 159 16.19 -11.00 18.22
C GLY A 159 15.23 -11.54 17.15
N GLY A 160 15.69 -11.86 15.94
CA GLY A 160 14.90 -12.55 14.92
C GLY A 160 13.56 -11.88 14.63
N LEU A 161 12.44 -12.61 14.80
CA LEU A 161 11.09 -12.10 14.55
C LEU A 161 10.70 -10.89 15.41
N HIS A 162 11.22 -10.73 16.63
CA HIS A 162 10.93 -9.57 17.46
C HIS A 162 11.39 -8.26 16.84
N ASN A 163 12.37 -8.32 15.92
CA ASN A 163 12.85 -7.14 15.19
C ASN A 163 11.82 -6.54 14.22
N THR A 164 10.66 -7.19 14.00
CA THR A 164 9.52 -6.54 13.31
C THR A 164 9.09 -5.25 14.00
N MET A 165 9.39 -5.08 15.31
CA MET A 165 9.11 -3.86 16.06
C MET A 165 9.69 -2.59 15.40
N TYR A 166 10.80 -2.71 14.68
CA TYR A 166 11.43 -1.58 14.00
C TYR A 166 10.57 -1.00 12.86
N PHE A 167 9.55 -1.71 12.39
CA PHE A 167 8.58 -1.19 11.42
C PHE A 167 7.69 -0.08 11.97
N VAL A 168 7.63 0.09 13.30
CA VAL A 168 6.95 1.23 13.92
C VAL A 168 7.66 2.55 13.62
N LEU A 169 9.00 2.55 13.54
CA LEU A 169 9.80 3.78 13.40
C LEU A 169 9.46 4.56 12.13
N PRO A 170 9.52 3.98 10.90
CA PRO A 170 9.12 4.69 9.69
C PRO A 170 7.65 5.13 9.74
N GLY A 171 6.77 4.33 10.37
CA GLY A 171 5.36 4.68 10.57
C GLY A 171 5.18 5.96 11.38
N LEU A 172 5.87 6.07 12.52
CA LEU A 172 5.83 7.24 13.40
C LEU A 172 6.49 8.47 12.76
N LEU A 173 7.61 8.30 12.06
CA LEU A 173 8.28 9.40 11.37
C LEU A 173 7.36 10.01 10.32
N VAL A 174 6.73 9.19 9.50
CA VAL A 174 5.81 9.65 8.46
C VAL A 174 4.52 10.20 9.07
N PHE A 175 4.02 9.62 10.17
CA PHE A 175 2.91 10.18 10.93
C PHE A 175 3.18 11.64 11.32
N GLY A 176 4.32 11.93 11.95
CA GLY A 176 4.70 13.28 12.37
C GLY A 176 4.81 14.24 11.17
N MET A 177 5.46 13.77 10.08
CA MET A 177 5.58 14.54 8.85
C MET A 177 4.22 14.85 8.22
N MET A 178 3.30 13.87 8.13
CA MET A 178 1.97 14.08 7.58
C MET A 178 1.11 14.98 8.46
N MET A 179 1.27 14.91 9.78
CA MET A 179 0.59 15.84 10.70
C MET A 179 1.04 17.28 10.49
N HIS A 180 2.32 17.51 10.19
CA HIS A 180 2.82 18.85 9.83
C HIS A 180 2.13 19.42 8.57
N TYR A 181 1.91 18.58 7.54
CA TYR A 181 1.23 18.99 6.29
C TYR A 181 -0.29 18.85 6.34
N MET A 182 -0.89 18.47 7.46
CA MET A 182 -2.33 18.29 7.62
C MET A 182 -3.17 19.53 7.25
N PRO A 183 -2.76 20.77 7.58
CA PRO A 183 -3.51 21.96 7.16
C PRO A 183 -3.64 22.06 5.63
N GLU A 184 -2.58 21.72 4.90
CA GLU A 184 -2.57 21.74 3.43
C GLU A 184 -3.49 20.65 2.85
N TYR A 185 -3.47 19.44 3.40
CA TYR A 185 -4.38 18.37 2.98
C TYR A 185 -5.85 18.77 3.18
N LYS A 186 -6.18 19.35 4.33
CA LYS A 186 -7.54 19.83 4.62
C LYS A 186 -7.95 20.93 3.65
N ARG A 187 -7.09 21.91 3.41
CA ARG A 187 -7.34 23.03 2.51
C ARG A 187 -7.73 22.55 1.12
N VAL A 188 -6.88 21.73 0.48
CA VAL A 188 -7.13 21.27 -0.90
C VAL A 188 -8.36 20.36 -1.00
N ASN A 189 -8.60 19.53 0.00
CA ASN A 189 -9.78 18.65 0.01
C ASN A 189 -11.08 19.45 0.17
N ILE A 190 -11.10 20.50 0.99
CA ILE A 190 -12.27 21.41 1.14
C ILE A 190 -12.48 22.21 -0.15
N GLU A 191 -11.42 22.81 -0.71
CA GLU A 191 -11.50 23.59 -1.94
C GLU A 191 -12.07 22.79 -3.11
N HIS A 192 -11.58 21.54 -3.30
CA HIS A 192 -12.11 20.66 -4.33
C HIS A 192 -13.54 20.20 -4.07
N SER A 193 -13.91 19.97 -2.82
CA SER A 193 -15.30 19.62 -2.46
C SER A 193 -16.26 20.75 -2.80
N LEU A 194 -15.86 22.00 -2.55
CA LEU A 194 -16.65 23.19 -2.92
C LEU A 194 -16.75 23.35 -4.43
N LYS A 195 -15.64 23.19 -5.18
CA LYS A 195 -15.64 23.24 -6.65
C LYS A 195 -16.55 22.16 -7.26
N GLN A 196 -16.54 20.95 -6.70
CA GLN A 196 -17.42 19.86 -7.14
C GLN A 196 -18.89 20.18 -6.86
N ALA A 197 -19.22 20.74 -5.70
CA ALA A 197 -20.60 21.14 -5.36
C ALA A 197 -21.12 22.17 -6.37
N VAL A 198 -20.33 23.19 -6.68
CA VAL A 198 -20.69 24.22 -7.68
C VAL A 198 -20.80 23.61 -9.09
N SER A 199 -19.89 22.68 -9.48
CA SER A 199 -19.91 22.05 -10.79
C SER A 199 -21.08 21.08 -10.97
N LYS A 200 -21.54 20.39 -9.92
CA LYS A 200 -22.72 19.50 -9.97
C LYS A 200 -23.99 20.26 -10.30
N VAL A 201 -24.11 21.50 -9.88
CA VAL A 201 -25.23 22.38 -10.27
C VAL A 201 -25.21 22.69 -11.77
N LYS A 202 -24.02 22.70 -12.41
CA LYS A 202 -23.86 23.00 -13.86
C LYS A 202 -23.86 21.76 -14.78
N LYS A 203 -23.59 20.55 -14.27
CA LYS A 203 -23.43 19.32 -15.08
C LYS A 203 -24.50 18.29 -14.77
N GLN A 204 -25.73 18.55 -15.20
CA GLN A 204 -26.84 17.59 -15.08
C GLN A 204 -26.87 16.51 -16.19
N ASN A 205 -25.95 16.50 -17.17
CA ASN A 205 -26.05 15.67 -18.37
C ASN A 205 -24.75 14.98 -18.87
N ALA A 206 -23.81 14.66 -17.99
CA ALA A 206 -22.68 13.79 -18.41
C ALA A 206 -23.15 12.33 -18.33
N LYS A 207 -23.54 11.72 -19.46
CA LYS A 207 -23.81 10.27 -19.53
C LYS A 207 -22.52 9.52 -19.23
N LEU A 208 -22.52 8.74 -18.14
CA LEU A 208 -21.42 7.85 -17.81
C LEU A 208 -21.34 6.77 -18.90
N SER A 209 -20.20 6.65 -19.58
CA SER A 209 -19.98 5.58 -20.55
C SER A 209 -19.69 4.27 -19.80
N TYR A 210 -20.72 3.48 -19.57
CA TYR A 210 -20.57 2.15 -18.94
C TYR A 210 -19.63 1.24 -19.77
N PHE A 211 -19.60 1.39 -21.09
CA PHE A 211 -18.69 0.64 -21.95
C PHE A 211 -17.23 1.05 -21.73
N GLY A 212 -16.95 2.35 -21.60
CA GLY A 212 -15.60 2.84 -21.27
C GLY A 212 -15.14 2.36 -19.88
N LEU A 213 -16.04 2.36 -18.90
CA LEU A 213 -15.77 1.81 -17.58
C LEU A 213 -15.48 0.29 -17.64
N PHE A 214 -16.29 -0.46 -18.39
CA PHE A 214 -16.06 -1.90 -18.60
C PHE A 214 -14.70 -2.18 -19.23
N LEU A 215 -14.34 -1.47 -20.30
CA LEU A 215 -13.03 -1.62 -20.95
C LEU A 215 -11.88 -1.32 -19.99
N LEU A 216 -12.01 -0.27 -19.18
CA LEU A 216 -11.00 0.07 -18.17
C LEU A 216 -10.83 -1.04 -17.14
N VAL A 217 -11.93 -1.54 -16.58
CA VAL A 217 -11.92 -2.63 -15.59
C VAL A 217 -11.35 -3.91 -16.22
N PHE A 218 -11.75 -4.24 -17.43
CA PHE A 218 -11.26 -5.40 -18.18
C PHE A 218 -9.75 -5.30 -18.46
N PHE A 219 -9.26 -4.13 -18.86
CA PHE A 219 -7.83 -3.88 -19.03
C PHE A 219 -7.05 -4.05 -17.73
N ILE A 220 -7.56 -3.50 -16.63
CA ILE A 220 -6.94 -3.65 -15.30
C ILE A 220 -6.92 -5.12 -14.90
N PHE A 221 -8.01 -5.86 -15.13
CA PHE A 221 -8.13 -7.28 -14.83
C PHE A 221 -7.09 -8.10 -15.62
N LEU A 222 -6.93 -7.86 -16.92
CA LEU A 222 -5.92 -8.54 -17.74
C LEU A 222 -4.48 -8.21 -17.31
N ARG A 223 -4.22 -6.98 -16.94
CA ARG A 223 -2.89 -6.52 -16.50
C ARG A 223 -2.51 -7.05 -15.11
N SER A 224 -3.49 -7.21 -14.22
CA SER A 224 -3.26 -7.51 -12.80
C SER A 224 -2.47 -8.81 -12.55
N PRO A 225 -2.70 -9.95 -13.23
CA PRO A 225 -1.96 -11.18 -13.01
C PRO A 225 -0.57 -11.19 -13.68
N VAL A 226 -0.31 -10.33 -14.66
CA VAL A 226 0.96 -10.32 -15.42
C VAL A 226 2.15 -9.99 -14.53
N HIS A 227 2.04 -8.95 -13.73
CA HIS A 227 3.14 -8.50 -12.88
C HIS A 227 3.51 -9.52 -11.77
N PRO A 228 2.57 -10.00 -10.94
CA PRO A 228 2.87 -11.02 -9.94
C PRO A 228 3.25 -12.37 -10.59
N GLY A 229 2.66 -12.72 -11.74
CA GLY A 229 3.05 -13.89 -12.51
C GLY A 229 4.51 -13.84 -12.94
N LEU A 230 4.94 -12.76 -13.58
CA LEU A 230 6.35 -12.59 -13.96
C LEU A 230 7.28 -12.63 -12.75
N SER A 231 6.93 -11.95 -11.67
CA SER A 231 7.75 -11.92 -10.45
C SER A 231 7.90 -13.30 -9.79
N ALA A 232 6.86 -14.15 -9.87
CA ALA A 232 6.87 -15.49 -9.31
C ALA A 232 7.59 -16.51 -10.20
N TYR A 233 7.34 -16.47 -11.51
CA TYR A 233 7.82 -17.51 -12.44
C TYR A 233 9.18 -17.21 -13.07
N LEU A 234 9.58 -15.94 -13.19
CA LEU A 234 10.87 -15.56 -13.78
C LEU A 234 12.08 -16.16 -13.02
N PRO A 235 12.14 -16.10 -11.68
CA PRO A 235 13.21 -16.76 -10.92
C PRO A 235 13.22 -18.28 -11.12
N LEU A 236 12.04 -18.91 -11.13
CA LEU A 236 11.92 -20.36 -11.35
C LEU A 236 12.40 -20.78 -12.75
N PHE A 237 12.08 -19.96 -13.76
CA PHE A 237 12.55 -20.17 -15.12
C PHE A 237 14.10 -20.12 -15.20
N PHE A 238 14.72 -19.11 -14.59
CA PHE A 238 16.18 -19.00 -14.57
C PHE A 238 16.87 -20.11 -13.78
N MET A 239 16.27 -20.57 -12.67
CA MET A 239 16.78 -21.74 -11.93
C MET A 239 16.76 -22.99 -12.80
N ARG A 240 15.68 -23.24 -13.52
CA ARG A 240 15.54 -24.39 -14.41
C ARG A 240 16.47 -24.32 -15.62
N CYS A 241 16.68 -23.13 -16.20
CA CYS A 241 17.64 -22.94 -17.29
C CYS A 241 19.10 -23.22 -16.84
N ARG A 242 19.43 -22.89 -15.60
CA ARG A 242 20.77 -23.15 -15.03
C ARG A 242 21.05 -24.65 -14.81
N GLU A 243 19.99 -25.43 -14.51
CA GLU A 243 20.09 -26.88 -14.39
C GLU A 243 20.20 -27.57 -15.77
N CYS A 244 19.83 -26.90 -16.85
CA CYS A 244 19.91 -27.41 -18.22
C CYS A 244 21.28 -27.10 -18.93
N GLU A 245 22.14 -26.26 -18.35
CA GLU A 245 23.45 -25.88 -18.94
C GLU A 245 24.56 -26.93 -18.89
N PRO A 246 24.54 -28.07 -18.14
CA PRO A 246 25.60 -29.05 -18.17
C PRO A 246 25.61 -29.98 -19.41
N LEU A 247 24.89 -29.68 -20.48
CA LEU A 247 24.84 -30.50 -21.70
C LEU A 247 25.75 -29.98 -22.84
N PHE A 248 26.55 -28.92 -22.61
CA PHE A 248 27.41 -28.31 -23.64
C PHE A 248 28.86 -28.05 -23.18
N THR A 249 29.39 -28.81 -22.20
CA THR A 249 30.83 -28.85 -21.90
C THR A 249 31.39 -30.23 -22.18
#